data_7253d46b236e64c9d265c2072112f7c4
#
_entry.id   7253d46b236e64c9d265c2072112f7c4
#
_cell.length_a   1.000
_cell.length_b   1.000
_cell.length_c   1.000
_cell.angle_alpha   90.00
_cell.angle_beta   90.00
_cell.angle_gamma   90.00
#
_symmetry.space_group_name_H-M   'P 1'
#
loop_
_entity.id
_entity.type
_entity.pdbx_description
1 polymer ?
#
loop_
_entity_poly.entity_id
_entity_poly.type
_entity_poly.pdbx_seq_one_letter_code
_entity_poly.pdbx_strand_id
1 'polypeptide(L)'
;MKLRSSGVLAGTLLALLPATALAGPTVKVRVEGQSGTLLARTTVTLPDTPPPVAGGCPRYTAAAALEEGTHGNWDRQSFTQSILGESHTFTDSDYWAEWIDHGTGYRFGAGICTDVRNDGDELLMLVDRSPAPDFAPTVFPLDLDGVPSSVAAGTPFTVTVVEYRPGATGDPQAVEGATVSDGHATATTDRDGKASLRIGDTGTVTLKATKPGLAPSGGEVVNVTAAPAQSTAPASTAPDAPESGPATPPAVAPPAVTAPTAAGAPADTRAPRLAIAGLRSRAVFTLRRAPRLLRGTVSDASALKSVELSIVRRRAGACQYWSSRRERFLAKRCNGTQPAFPVGTTARWSYQLPARLPAGRYYIRVAAVDIAGNRAGTRVVIRVG
;
A
#
# COMPACT_ATOMS: atom_id res chain seq x y z
N MET A 1 -72.90 -48.13 19.05
CA MET A 1 -71.46 -48.41 19.20
C MET A 1 -70.72 -47.38 18.35
N LYS A 2 -70.18 -46.29 18.95
CA LYS A 2 -69.52 -45.18 18.25
C LYS A 2 -68.02 -45.22 18.60
N LEU A 3 -67.19 -45.59 17.65
CA LEU A 3 -65.73 -45.48 17.79
C LEU A 3 -65.33 -44.01 17.62
N ARG A 4 -64.64 -43.48 18.61
CA ARG A 4 -63.95 -42.20 18.53
C ARG A 4 -62.50 -42.42 18.05
N SER A 5 -62.16 -41.88 16.93
CA SER A 5 -60.79 -41.84 16.39
C SER A 5 -60.08 -40.63 16.98
N SER A 6 -59.02 -40.85 17.76
CA SER A 6 -58.15 -39.77 18.29
C SER A 6 -57.01 -39.58 17.31
N GLY A 7 -57.00 -38.44 16.60
CA GLY A 7 -55.90 -38.04 15.76
C GLY A 7 -54.79 -37.37 16.59
N VAL A 8 -53.58 -37.91 16.53
CA VAL A 8 -52.35 -37.32 17.10
C VAL A 8 -51.78 -36.38 16.07
N LEU A 9 -51.76 -35.06 16.34
CA LEU A 9 -51.03 -34.06 15.58
C LEU A 9 -49.57 -34.11 16.04
N ALA A 10 -48.68 -34.60 15.17
CA ALA A 10 -47.24 -34.47 15.35
C ALA A 10 -46.81 -33.07 14.88
N GLY A 11 -46.56 -32.16 15.82
CA GLY A 11 -45.99 -30.84 15.55
C GLY A 11 -44.49 -30.95 15.28
N THR A 12 -44.12 -30.73 14.02
CA THR A 12 -42.69 -30.62 13.64
C THR A 12 -42.15 -29.28 14.10
N LEU A 13 -41.36 -29.29 15.17
CA LEU A 13 -40.60 -28.10 15.63
C LEU A 13 -39.45 -27.83 14.64
N LEU A 14 -39.64 -26.86 13.75
CA LEU A 14 -38.55 -26.36 12.89
C LEU A 14 -37.60 -25.54 13.76
N ALA A 15 -36.46 -26.11 14.15
CA ALA A 15 -35.40 -25.38 14.81
C ALA A 15 -34.83 -24.38 13.81
N LEU A 16 -35.15 -23.09 13.98
CA LEU A 16 -34.46 -21.97 13.32
C LEU A 16 -33.03 -21.92 13.88
N LEU A 17 -32.08 -22.50 13.15
CA LEU A 17 -30.67 -22.26 13.40
C LEU A 17 -30.41 -20.76 13.13
N PRO A 18 -29.79 -20.02 14.06
CA PRO A 18 -29.40 -18.66 13.78
C PRO A 18 -28.42 -18.69 12.60
N ALA A 19 -28.76 -17.99 11.53
CA ALA A 19 -27.81 -17.73 10.45
C ALA A 19 -26.63 -16.97 11.06
N THR A 20 -25.47 -17.62 11.14
CA THR A 20 -24.21 -16.92 11.46
C THR A 20 -24.00 -15.88 10.37
N ALA A 21 -24.23 -14.61 10.68
CA ALA A 21 -23.84 -13.52 9.82
C ALA A 21 -22.33 -13.68 9.59
N LEU A 22 -21.91 -13.89 8.33
CA LEU A 22 -20.51 -13.87 7.96
C LEU A 22 -20.01 -12.47 8.30
N ALA A 23 -19.09 -12.37 9.27
CA ALA A 23 -18.42 -11.12 9.56
C ALA A 23 -17.65 -10.68 8.30
N GLY A 24 -17.70 -9.39 7.98
CA GLY A 24 -16.90 -8.83 6.90
C GLY A 24 -15.41 -8.82 7.22
N PRO A 25 -14.58 -8.26 6.33
CA PRO A 25 -13.13 -8.23 6.52
C PRO A 25 -12.75 -7.43 7.76
N THR A 26 -11.65 -7.86 8.40
CA THR A 26 -11.03 -7.15 9.51
C THR A 26 -9.92 -6.28 8.99
N VAL A 27 -10.06 -4.96 9.14
CA VAL A 27 -9.16 -3.96 8.55
C VAL A 27 -8.62 -3.01 9.62
N LYS A 28 -7.57 -2.28 9.29
CA LYS A 28 -6.97 -1.26 10.14
C LYS A 28 -7.40 0.13 9.69
N VAL A 29 -7.62 1.02 10.62
CA VAL A 29 -7.97 2.42 10.37
C VAL A 29 -7.08 3.32 11.20
N ARG A 30 -6.60 4.39 10.59
CA ARG A 30 -5.78 5.42 11.23
C ARG A 30 -6.15 6.80 10.69
N VAL A 31 -6.13 7.82 11.55
CA VAL A 31 -6.40 9.21 11.16
C VAL A 31 -5.31 10.11 11.72
N GLU A 32 -4.57 10.77 10.83
CA GLU A 32 -3.53 11.74 11.15
C GLU A 32 -4.05 13.16 10.83
N GLY A 33 -4.36 13.93 11.87
CA GLY A 33 -4.78 15.32 11.76
C GLY A 33 -3.60 16.26 11.52
N GLN A 34 -3.89 17.55 11.42
CA GLN A 34 -2.88 18.58 11.14
C GLN A 34 -1.84 18.71 12.28
N SER A 35 -2.26 18.50 13.52
CA SER A 35 -1.41 18.67 14.70
C SER A 35 -0.95 17.37 15.33
N GLY A 36 -1.43 16.23 14.85
CA GLY A 36 -1.09 14.92 15.41
C GLY A 36 -2.09 13.83 15.09
N THR A 37 -1.88 12.66 15.66
CA THR A 37 -2.74 11.50 15.47
C THR A 37 -4.09 11.69 16.18
N LEU A 38 -5.18 11.73 15.41
CA LEU A 38 -6.55 11.78 15.93
C LEU A 38 -7.09 10.39 16.27
N LEU A 39 -6.73 9.39 15.45
CA LEU A 39 -7.03 7.99 15.69
C LEU A 39 -5.77 7.16 15.47
N ALA A 40 -5.26 6.56 16.53
CA ALA A 40 -4.19 5.58 16.44
C ALA A 40 -4.65 4.38 15.62
N ARG A 41 -3.71 3.67 14.96
CA ARG A 41 -4.03 2.46 14.19
C ARG A 41 -4.93 1.52 15.00
N THR A 42 -6.17 1.38 14.58
CA THR A 42 -7.21 0.59 15.24
C THR A 42 -7.73 -0.47 14.29
N THR A 43 -7.93 -1.67 14.79
CA THR A 43 -8.49 -2.79 14.01
C THR A 43 -10.01 -2.81 14.18
N VAL A 44 -10.74 -2.87 13.06
CA VAL A 44 -12.20 -2.94 13.02
C VAL A 44 -12.66 -4.05 12.08
N THR A 45 -13.82 -4.63 12.35
CA THR A 45 -14.48 -5.57 11.45
C THR A 45 -15.58 -4.83 10.71
N LEU A 46 -15.55 -4.88 9.37
CA LEU A 46 -16.52 -4.17 8.56
C LEU A 46 -17.87 -4.91 8.53
N PRO A 47 -19.00 -4.21 8.66
CA PRO A 47 -20.32 -4.81 8.54
C PRO A 47 -20.63 -5.19 7.08
N ASP A 48 -21.49 -6.19 6.88
CA ASP A 48 -21.96 -6.59 5.55
C ASP A 48 -23.07 -5.66 5.01
N THR A 49 -23.01 -4.39 5.41
CA THR A 49 -23.95 -3.33 4.99
C THR A 49 -23.18 -2.14 4.43
N PRO A 50 -23.76 -1.41 3.44
CA PRO A 50 -23.17 -0.18 2.97
C PRO A 50 -23.06 0.88 4.07
N PRO A 51 -21.98 1.68 4.12
CA PRO A 51 -21.86 2.80 5.07
C PRO A 51 -22.86 3.92 4.74
N PRO A 52 -23.27 4.72 5.73
CA PRO A 52 -24.27 5.79 5.55
C PRO A 52 -23.65 7.04 4.92
N VAL A 53 -23.16 6.96 3.68
CA VAL A 53 -22.51 8.04 2.95
C VAL A 53 -23.50 8.75 2.03
N ALA A 54 -23.45 10.07 1.99
CA ALA A 54 -24.21 10.86 1.02
C ALA A 54 -23.79 10.50 -0.41
N GLY A 55 -24.75 10.09 -1.23
CA GLY A 55 -24.49 9.58 -2.58
C GLY A 55 -24.23 8.07 -2.67
N GLY A 56 -24.08 7.40 -1.53
CA GLY A 56 -23.89 5.95 -1.39
C GLY A 56 -22.49 5.48 -1.74
N CYS A 57 -21.98 4.54 -0.94
CA CYS A 57 -20.79 3.74 -1.24
C CYS A 57 -21.15 2.24 -1.17
N PRO A 58 -20.46 1.37 -1.91
CA PRO A 58 -20.54 -0.06 -1.65
C PRO A 58 -20.08 -0.41 -0.24
N ARG A 59 -20.48 -1.61 0.25
CA ARG A 59 -19.89 -2.16 1.48
C ARG A 59 -18.38 -2.43 1.28
N TYR A 60 -17.63 -2.51 2.37
CA TYR A 60 -16.19 -2.80 2.36
C TYR A 60 -15.38 -1.75 1.58
N THR A 61 -15.61 -0.51 1.92
CA THR A 61 -14.89 0.65 1.37
C THR A 61 -14.21 1.44 2.49
N ALA A 62 -13.37 2.39 2.12
CA ALA A 62 -12.76 3.32 3.06
C ALA A 62 -13.79 4.02 3.95
N ALA A 63 -14.98 4.34 3.41
CA ALA A 63 -16.08 4.90 4.19
C ALA A 63 -16.58 3.94 5.28
N ALA A 64 -16.70 2.64 4.97
CA ALA A 64 -17.09 1.65 5.98
C ALA A 64 -16.02 1.52 7.07
N ALA A 65 -14.73 1.52 6.67
CA ALA A 65 -13.63 1.48 7.61
C ALA A 65 -13.60 2.74 8.50
N LEU A 66 -13.81 3.92 7.92
CA LEU A 66 -13.87 5.18 8.64
C LEU A 66 -15.08 5.24 9.59
N GLU A 67 -16.25 4.76 9.15
CA GLU A 67 -17.48 4.67 9.99
C GLU A 67 -17.21 3.86 11.25
N GLU A 68 -16.65 2.67 11.09
CA GLU A 68 -16.37 1.77 12.21
C GLU A 68 -15.22 2.32 13.09
N GLY A 69 -14.13 2.78 12.49
CA GLY A 69 -12.96 3.28 13.21
C GLY A 69 -13.23 4.53 14.02
N THR A 70 -14.06 5.43 13.52
CA THR A 70 -14.42 6.69 14.20
C THR A 70 -15.70 6.59 15.02
N HIS A 71 -16.36 5.44 15.03
CA HIS A 71 -17.70 5.25 15.60
C HIS A 71 -18.70 6.27 15.06
N GLY A 72 -18.64 6.53 13.73
CA GLY A 72 -19.52 7.46 13.05
C GLY A 72 -19.20 8.94 13.27
N ASN A 73 -18.09 9.29 13.92
CA ASN A 73 -17.69 10.67 14.16
C ASN A 73 -16.95 11.27 12.98
N TRP A 74 -17.64 11.40 11.84
CA TRP A 74 -17.21 12.05 10.62
C TRP A 74 -18.43 12.53 9.83
N ASP A 75 -18.26 13.38 8.82
CA ASP A 75 -19.38 14.07 8.13
C ASP A 75 -20.16 13.21 7.13
N ARG A 76 -19.71 11.99 6.83
CA ARG A 76 -20.35 11.06 5.90
C ARG A 76 -20.58 11.61 4.50
N GLN A 77 -19.72 12.54 4.06
CA GLN A 77 -19.78 13.12 2.72
C GLN A 77 -18.84 12.37 1.77
N SER A 78 -19.20 12.36 0.46
CA SER A 78 -18.32 11.78 -0.59
C SER A 78 -16.97 12.51 -0.68
N PHE A 79 -16.94 13.79 -0.36
CA PHE A 79 -15.77 14.59 -0.10
C PHE A 79 -15.75 14.91 1.40
N THR A 80 -15.07 14.07 2.14
CA THR A 80 -14.97 14.20 3.60
C THR A 80 -14.31 15.53 3.97
N GLN A 81 -14.96 16.31 4.80
CA GLN A 81 -14.49 17.59 5.30
C GLN A 81 -14.22 17.57 6.79
N SER A 82 -14.86 16.69 7.55
CA SER A 82 -14.69 16.62 9.01
C SER A 82 -14.54 15.18 9.49
N ILE A 83 -13.48 14.93 10.26
CA ILE A 83 -13.21 13.64 10.92
C ILE A 83 -12.81 13.92 12.35
N LEU A 84 -13.47 13.27 13.32
CA LEU A 84 -13.18 13.36 14.77
C LEU A 84 -13.13 14.81 15.30
N GLY A 85 -13.95 15.70 14.69
CA GLY A 85 -14.06 17.11 15.10
C GLY A 85 -13.03 18.04 14.45
N GLU A 86 -12.06 17.52 13.68
CA GLU A 86 -11.14 18.34 12.89
C GLU A 86 -11.70 18.50 11.47
N SER A 87 -11.70 19.74 10.93
CA SER A 87 -12.31 20.06 9.63
C SER A 87 -11.29 20.65 8.68
N HIS A 88 -11.29 20.14 7.44
CA HIS A 88 -10.46 20.58 6.33
C HIS A 88 -11.30 20.62 5.07
N THR A 89 -11.39 21.78 4.45
CA THR A 89 -12.20 21.98 3.27
C THR A 89 -11.31 22.31 2.07
N PHE A 90 -11.71 21.92 0.88
CA PHE A 90 -10.97 22.26 -0.35
C PHE A 90 -10.79 23.77 -0.59
N THR A 91 -11.54 24.60 0.13
CA THR A 91 -11.41 26.05 0.07
C THR A 91 -10.29 26.60 0.96
N ASP A 92 -9.83 25.81 1.93
CA ASP A 92 -8.86 26.23 2.95
C ASP A 92 -7.42 25.82 2.60
N SER A 93 -7.15 25.37 1.39
CA SER A 93 -5.83 24.92 0.91
C SER A 93 -5.37 23.59 1.51
N ASP A 94 -6.24 22.91 2.26
CA ASP A 94 -6.00 21.58 2.79
C ASP A 94 -7.26 20.70 2.66
N TYR A 95 -7.07 19.39 2.75
CA TYR A 95 -8.16 18.43 2.61
C TYR A 95 -7.79 17.09 3.25
N TRP A 96 -8.78 16.25 3.52
CA TRP A 96 -8.57 14.88 3.95
C TRP A 96 -8.16 14.01 2.75
N ALA A 97 -6.90 13.61 2.74
CA ALA A 97 -6.34 12.68 1.77
C ALA A 97 -6.47 11.25 2.26
N GLU A 98 -6.82 10.35 1.33
CA GLU A 98 -7.01 8.93 1.58
C GLU A 98 -5.83 8.14 1.05
N TRP A 99 -5.30 7.26 1.87
CA TRP A 99 -4.27 6.30 1.51
C TRP A 99 -4.69 4.90 1.96
N ILE A 100 -4.47 3.92 1.10
CA ILE A 100 -4.85 2.54 1.38
C ILE A 100 -3.65 1.64 1.17
N ASP A 101 -3.39 0.77 2.14
CA ASP A 101 -2.45 -0.34 2.04
C ASP A 101 -3.22 -1.66 1.95
N HIS A 102 -2.93 -2.44 0.91
CA HIS A 102 -3.40 -3.81 0.71
C HIS A 102 -2.31 -4.84 1.02
N GLY A 103 -1.43 -4.55 1.99
CA GLY A 103 -0.30 -5.41 2.36
C GLY A 103 0.91 -5.31 1.43
N THR A 104 0.95 -4.30 0.56
CA THR A 104 2.06 -4.02 -0.37
C THR A 104 2.52 -2.57 -0.33
N GLY A 105 2.15 -1.85 0.72
CA GLY A 105 2.44 -0.44 0.93
C GLY A 105 1.32 0.50 0.48
N TYR A 106 1.36 1.71 1.00
CA TYR A 106 0.32 2.71 0.82
C TYR A 106 0.20 3.19 -0.62
N ARG A 107 -1.04 3.34 -1.06
CA ARG A 107 -1.42 3.94 -2.33
C ARG A 107 -2.43 5.04 -2.11
N PHE A 108 -2.28 6.13 -2.83
CA PHE A 108 -3.23 7.23 -2.80
C PHE A 108 -4.58 6.75 -3.31
N GLY A 109 -5.62 6.88 -2.49
CA GLY A 109 -6.96 6.43 -2.80
C GLY A 109 -7.66 7.28 -3.85
N ALA A 110 -8.73 6.73 -4.41
CA ALA A 110 -9.55 7.40 -5.42
C ALA A 110 -10.78 8.08 -4.82
N GLY A 111 -10.87 8.17 -3.50
CA GLY A 111 -11.96 8.74 -2.73
C GLY A 111 -12.61 7.73 -1.79
N ILE A 112 -13.42 8.20 -0.87
CA ILE A 112 -13.94 7.45 0.30
C ILE A 112 -14.70 6.15 -0.05
N CYS A 113 -15.11 5.96 -1.31
CA CYS A 113 -15.70 4.72 -1.79
C CYS A 113 -14.67 3.72 -2.37
N THR A 114 -13.37 3.96 -2.18
CA THR A 114 -12.32 3.00 -2.57
C THR A 114 -12.44 1.70 -1.79
N ASP A 115 -12.21 0.58 -2.46
CA ASP A 115 -12.34 -0.76 -1.87
C ASP A 115 -11.31 -1.02 -0.74
N VAL A 116 -11.77 -1.56 0.39
CA VAL A 116 -10.99 -2.05 1.54
C VAL A 116 -11.60 -3.40 1.92
N ARG A 117 -11.19 -4.48 1.25
CA ARG A 117 -11.94 -5.76 1.22
C ARG A 117 -11.22 -6.94 1.80
N ASN A 118 -9.93 -6.83 2.07
CA ASN A 118 -9.15 -7.98 2.53
C ASN A 118 -8.84 -7.81 4.02
N ASP A 119 -8.74 -8.93 4.71
CA ASP A 119 -8.22 -8.91 6.06
C ASP A 119 -6.81 -8.31 6.07
N GLY A 120 -6.60 -7.37 6.98
CA GLY A 120 -5.33 -6.67 7.13
C GLY A 120 -5.16 -5.42 6.26
N ASP A 121 -6.07 -5.13 5.30
CA ASP A 121 -6.06 -3.83 4.59
C ASP A 121 -6.02 -2.68 5.62
N GLU A 122 -5.33 -1.59 5.30
CA GLU A 122 -5.27 -0.40 6.16
C GLU A 122 -5.76 0.83 5.43
N LEU A 123 -6.68 1.57 6.08
CA LEU A 123 -7.07 2.91 5.71
C LEU A 123 -6.29 3.92 6.55
N LEU A 124 -5.60 4.83 5.89
CA LEU A 124 -5.04 6.04 6.48
C LEU A 124 -5.73 7.26 5.89
N MET A 125 -6.39 8.03 6.76
CA MET A 125 -6.80 9.40 6.44
C MET A 125 -5.77 10.36 7.01
N LEU A 126 -5.31 11.33 6.21
CA LEU A 126 -4.36 12.35 6.65
C LEU A 126 -4.72 13.71 6.06
N VAL A 127 -4.30 14.77 6.73
CA VAL A 127 -4.44 16.13 6.22
C VAL A 127 -3.34 16.40 5.20
N ASP A 128 -3.71 16.72 3.96
CA ASP A 128 -2.80 17.13 2.90
C ASP A 128 -3.02 18.60 2.53
N ARG A 129 -1.96 19.26 2.10
CA ARG A 129 -1.93 20.68 1.73
C ARG A 129 -1.69 20.87 0.23
N SER A 130 -2.42 20.16 -0.60
CA SER A 130 -2.26 20.29 -2.04
C SER A 130 -3.11 21.44 -2.58
N PRO A 131 -2.50 22.47 -3.17
CA PRO A 131 -3.27 23.48 -3.86
C PRO A 131 -3.93 22.89 -5.11
N ALA A 132 -5.20 23.27 -5.34
CA ALA A 132 -5.83 23.03 -6.64
C ALA A 132 -4.92 23.53 -7.78
N PRO A 133 -4.97 22.95 -9.00
CA PRO A 133 -6.09 22.15 -9.52
C PRO A 133 -5.85 20.63 -9.49
N ASP A 134 -4.66 20.15 -9.11
CA ASP A 134 -4.29 18.77 -9.37
C ASP A 134 -4.58 17.82 -8.22
N PHE A 135 -4.79 18.32 -6.99
CA PHE A 135 -4.94 17.52 -5.76
C PHE A 135 -3.92 16.36 -5.69
N ALA A 136 -2.73 16.60 -6.24
CA ALA A 136 -1.64 15.65 -6.11
C ALA A 136 -1.18 15.69 -4.66
N PRO A 137 -1.11 14.57 -3.95
CA PRO A 137 -0.71 14.59 -2.55
C PRO A 137 0.71 15.15 -2.39
N THR A 138 0.87 15.94 -1.34
CA THR A 138 2.14 16.57 -0.96
C THR A 138 2.65 16.02 0.37
N VAL A 139 1.77 15.39 1.17
CA VAL A 139 2.10 14.67 2.40
C VAL A 139 2.05 13.17 2.14
N PHE A 140 3.18 12.51 2.36
CA PHE A 140 3.32 11.07 2.07
C PHE A 140 3.37 10.27 3.36
N PRO A 141 2.75 9.07 3.42
CA PRO A 141 2.82 8.21 4.58
C PRO A 141 4.21 7.60 4.74
N LEU A 142 4.68 7.59 5.99
CA LEU A 142 5.81 6.78 6.41
C LEU A 142 5.35 5.38 6.81
N ASP A 143 6.26 4.43 6.65
CA ASP A 143 6.11 3.08 7.18
C ASP A 143 7.42 2.56 7.75
N LEU A 144 7.33 1.52 8.58
CA LEU A 144 8.45 0.86 9.23
C LEU A 144 8.59 -0.57 8.73
N ASP A 145 9.67 -0.85 8.01
CA ASP A 145 10.03 -2.18 7.54
C ASP A 145 11.07 -2.85 8.44
N GLY A 146 11.01 -4.18 8.54
CA GLY A 146 12.00 -4.96 9.25
C GLY A 146 11.89 -4.87 10.78
N VAL A 147 10.75 -4.43 11.31
CA VAL A 147 10.51 -4.39 12.76
C VAL A 147 10.40 -5.82 13.31
N PRO A 148 11.25 -6.24 14.26
CA PRO A 148 11.16 -7.56 14.85
C PRO A 148 9.93 -7.65 15.75
N SER A 149 9.21 -8.77 15.73
CA SER A 149 8.09 -9.01 16.66
C SER A 149 8.56 -9.15 18.12
N SER A 150 9.82 -9.53 18.33
CA SER A 150 10.44 -9.66 19.66
C SER A 150 11.95 -9.41 19.59
N VAL A 151 12.50 -8.82 20.67
CA VAL A 151 13.94 -8.58 20.85
C VAL A 151 14.32 -8.72 22.31
N ALA A 152 15.54 -9.19 22.61
CA ALA A 152 16.01 -9.19 23.99
C ALA A 152 16.44 -7.78 24.43
N ALA A 153 16.13 -7.42 25.67
CA ALA A 153 16.48 -6.13 26.26
C ALA A 153 17.98 -5.83 26.07
N GLY A 154 18.29 -4.61 25.64
CA GLY A 154 19.67 -4.19 25.38
C GLY A 154 20.29 -4.73 24.09
N THR A 155 19.61 -5.58 23.31
CA THR A 155 20.11 -6.05 22.02
C THR A 155 19.79 -5.02 20.93
N PRO A 156 20.79 -4.60 20.12
CA PRO A 156 20.53 -3.68 19.02
C PRO A 156 19.77 -4.40 17.89
N PHE A 157 18.85 -3.69 17.25
CA PHE A 157 18.17 -4.13 16.04
C PHE A 157 18.02 -2.95 15.07
N THR A 158 17.86 -3.25 13.80
CA THR A 158 17.74 -2.24 12.74
C THR A 158 16.37 -2.31 12.12
N VAL A 159 15.76 -1.14 11.92
CA VAL A 159 14.53 -0.96 11.16
C VAL A 159 14.80 -0.05 9.97
N THR A 160 13.95 -0.11 8.94
CA THR A 160 14.03 0.77 7.78
C THR A 160 12.78 1.64 7.72
N VAL A 161 12.94 2.94 7.55
CA VAL A 161 11.84 3.88 7.31
C VAL A 161 11.70 4.12 5.83
N VAL A 162 10.49 3.95 5.32
CA VAL A 162 10.15 4.18 3.93
C VAL A 162 8.98 5.15 3.80
N GLU A 163 8.87 5.81 2.64
CA GLU A 163 7.71 6.62 2.25
C GLU A 163 7.11 6.11 0.96
N TYR A 164 5.82 6.35 0.76
CA TYR A 164 5.09 5.97 -0.45
C TYR A 164 4.63 7.22 -1.19
N ARG A 165 5.02 7.35 -2.46
CA ARG A 165 4.66 8.49 -3.31
C ARG A 165 3.71 8.08 -4.44
N PRO A 166 2.67 8.90 -4.77
CA PRO A 166 1.81 8.62 -5.90
C PRO A 166 2.55 8.72 -7.23
N GLY A 167 2.27 7.81 -8.14
CA GLY A 167 2.86 7.81 -9.49
C GLY A 167 4.31 7.36 -9.59
N ALA A 168 5.05 7.30 -8.51
CA ALA A 168 6.13 6.35 -8.37
C ALA A 168 5.50 4.96 -8.32
N THR A 169 6.20 3.97 -8.72
CA THR A 169 5.82 2.59 -8.98
C THR A 169 5.21 1.84 -7.79
N GLY A 170 4.81 2.52 -6.71
CA GLY A 170 4.41 1.89 -5.45
C GLY A 170 5.59 1.32 -4.68
N ASP A 171 6.81 1.52 -5.19
CA ASP A 171 8.02 1.07 -4.50
C ASP A 171 8.28 2.00 -3.32
N PRO A 172 8.51 1.45 -2.12
CA PRO A 172 8.88 2.23 -0.97
C PRO A 172 10.21 2.94 -1.21
N GLN A 173 10.30 4.21 -0.84
CA GLN A 173 11.52 5.00 -0.92
C GLN A 173 12.12 5.17 0.46
N ALA A 174 13.41 4.86 0.61
CA ALA A 174 14.13 5.04 1.86
C ALA A 174 14.11 6.52 2.31
N VAL A 175 13.91 6.75 3.59
CA VAL A 175 13.78 8.10 4.15
C VAL A 175 14.96 8.38 5.08
N GLU A 176 15.88 9.22 4.63
CA GLU A 176 16.96 9.75 5.45
C GLU A 176 16.43 10.77 6.46
N GLY A 177 17.03 10.83 7.66
CA GLY A 177 16.71 11.84 8.68
C GLY A 177 15.34 11.71 9.33
N ALA A 178 14.67 10.55 9.21
CA ALA A 178 13.48 10.25 9.99
C ALA A 178 13.87 9.85 11.41
N THR A 179 13.05 10.21 12.39
CA THR A 179 13.21 9.78 13.79
C THR A 179 12.34 8.57 14.05
N VAL A 180 12.94 7.47 14.50
CA VAL A 180 12.23 6.29 15.00
C VAL A 180 12.30 6.29 16.53
N SER A 181 11.15 6.12 17.19
CA SER A 181 11.09 6.16 18.66
C SER A 181 9.99 5.23 19.19
N ASP A 182 10.23 4.71 20.41
CA ASP A 182 9.23 4.05 21.25
C ASP A 182 8.70 4.96 22.38
N GLY A 183 9.10 6.25 22.37
CA GLY A 183 8.81 7.22 23.41
C GLY A 183 9.94 7.40 24.42
N HIS A 184 10.89 6.45 24.52
CA HIS A 184 12.06 6.48 25.41
C HIS A 184 13.36 6.43 24.61
N ALA A 185 13.55 5.39 23.81
CA ALA A 185 14.67 5.28 22.90
C ALA A 185 14.36 5.99 21.57
N THR A 186 15.36 6.63 20.99
CA THR A 186 15.26 7.28 19.69
C THR A 186 16.46 6.98 18.81
N ALA A 187 16.23 6.85 17.50
CA ALA A 187 17.29 6.77 16.50
C ALA A 187 16.89 7.53 15.25
N THR A 188 17.87 8.10 14.56
CA THR A 188 17.68 8.79 13.29
C THR A 188 18.14 7.90 12.14
N THR A 189 17.36 7.89 11.05
CA THR A 189 17.69 7.10 9.86
C THR A 189 18.83 7.71 9.05
N ASP A 190 19.66 6.83 8.50
CA ASP A 190 20.70 7.15 7.54
C ASP A 190 20.11 7.35 6.10
N ARG A 191 20.99 7.56 5.11
CA ARG A 191 20.61 7.72 3.69
C ARG A 191 19.88 6.52 3.08
N ASP A 192 20.07 5.33 3.68
CA ASP A 192 19.41 4.10 3.24
C ASP A 192 18.10 3.86 4.02
N GLY A 193 17.66 4.86 4.81
CA GLY A 193 16.45 4.80 5.63
C GLY A 193 16.60 3.93 6.89
N LYS A 194 17.80 3.50 7.25
CA LYS A 194 18.04 2.57 8.36
C LYS A 194 18.29 3.29 9.66
N ALA A 195 17.63 2.85 10.73
CA ALA A 195 17.85 3.28 12.09
C ALA A 195 18.16 2.07 12.99
N SER A 196 19.20 2.16 13.80
CA SER A 196 19.55 1.15 14.80
C SER A 196 19.08 1.58 16.18
N LEU A 197 18.23 0.77 16.80
CA LEU A 197 17.68 1.02 18.13
C LEU A 197 18.18 -0.02 19.13
N ARG A 198 18.19 0.39 20.39
CA ARG A 198 18.44 -0.48 21.53
C ARG A 198 17.44 -0.12 22.62
N ILE A 199 16.57 -1.04 22.99
CA ILE A 199 15.55 -0.87 24.02
C ILE A 199 15.99 -1.62 25.26
N GLY A 200 16.12 -0.92 26.38
CA GLY A 200 16.63 -1.49 27.64
C GLY A 200 15.56 -2.13 28.50
N ASP A 201 14.36 -1.59 28.49
CA ASP A 201 13.27 -2.01 29.35
C ASP A 201 12.48 -3.17 28.73
N THR A 202 12.16 -4.19 29.55
CA THR A 202 11.32 -5.31 29.13
C THR A 202 9.86 -4.93 29.07
N GLY A 203 9.10 -5.52 28.15
CA GLY A 203 7.67 -5.27 27.98
C GLY A 203 7.29 -5.07 26.52
N THR A 204 6.07 -4.65 26.30
CA THR A 204 5.57 -4.32 24.97
C THR A 204 5.78 -2.84 24.69
N VAL A 205 6.48 -2.51 23.62
CA VAL A 205 6.69 -1.14 23.15
C VAL A 205 6.09 -0.95 21.77
N THR A 206 5.79 0.30 21.43
CA THR A 206 5.29 0.65 20.09
C THR A 206 6.27 1.61 19.42
N LEU A 207 6.87 1.18 18.33
CA LEU A 207 7.76 2.00 17.52
C LEU A 207 6.97 2.84 16.55
N LYS A 208 7.37 4.10 16.38
CA LYS A 208 6.79 5.03 15.41
C LYS A 208 7.89 5.82 14.71
N ALA A 209 7.78 5.99 13.40
CA ALA A 209 8.64 6.87 12.63
C ALA A 209 7.96 8.20 12.38
N THR A 210 8.72 9.29 12.49
CA THR A 210 8.25 10.65 12.23
C THR A 210 9.29 11.42 11.41
N LYS A 211 8.82 12.31 10.54
CA LYS A 211 9.66 13.29 9.83
C LYS A 211 8.81 14.51 9.47
N PRO A 212 9.30 15.75 9.67
CA PRO A 212 8.56 16.96 9.27
C PRO A 212 8.16 16.90 7.80
N GLY A 213 6.90 17.23 7.52
CA GLY A 213 6.34 17.22 6.16
C GLY A 213 5.85 15.87 5.66
N LEU A 214 5.97 14.81 6.45
CA LEU A 214 5.47 13.47 6.14
C LEU A 214 4.46 13.03 7.21
N ALA A 215 3.51 12.17 6.84
CA ALA A 215 2.62 11.57 7.82
C ALA A 215 3.38 10.50 8.62
N PRO A 216 3.25 10.47 9.95
CA PRO A 216 3.91 9.49 10.80
C PRO A 216 3.59 8.06 10.37
N SER A 217 4.48 7.10 10.65
CA SER A 217 4.16 5.69 10.46
C SER A 217 3.04 5.22 11.39
N GLY A 218 2.39 4.13 11.08
CA GLY A 218 1.61 3.36 12.04
C GLY A 218 2.50 2.90 13.21
N GLY A 219 1.89 2.62 14.34
CA GLY A 219 2.63 2.04 15.46
C GLY A 219 2.94 0.55 15.19
N GLU A 220 4.22 0.16 15.27
CA GLU A 220 4.65 -1.24 15.18
C GLU A 220 5.01 -1.77 16.56
N VAL A 221 4.43 -2.91 16.91
CA VAL A 221 4.56 -3.49 18.26
C VAL A 221 5.77 -4.41 18.32
N VAL A 222 6.64 -4.19 19.34
CA VAL A 222 7.79 -5.03 19.65
C VAL A 222 7.66 -5.56 21.07
N ASN A 223 7.84 -6.85 21.25
CA ASN A 223 7.91 -7.46 22.58
C ASN A 223 9.38 -7.54 23.03
N VAL A 224 9.74 -6.75 24.02
CA VAL A 224 11.11 -6.75 24.58
C VAL A 224 11.18 -7.77 25.71
N THR A 225 11.92 -8.86 25.50
CA THR A 225 12.10 -9.94 26.46
C THR A 225 13.34 -9.69 27.36
N ALA A 226 13.41 -10.36 28.50
CA ALA A 226 14.60 -10.27 29.33
C ALA A 226 15.85 -10.73 28.55
N ALA A 227 16.96 -10.01 28.75
CA ALA A 227 18.26 -10.46 28.22
C ALA A 227 18.60 -11.87 28.76
N PRO A 228 19.20 -12.76 27.96
CA PRO A 228 19.68 -14.03 28.46
C PRO A 228 20.63 -13.80 29.65
N ALA A 229 20.43 -14.50 30.74
CA ALA A 229 21.36 -14.45 31.85
C ALA A 229 22.77 -14.81 31.34
N GLN A 230 23.71 -13.90 31.49
CA GLN A 230 25.09 -14.22 31.17
C GLN A 230 25.50 -15.35 32.12
N SER A 231 25.76 -16.53 31.57
CA SER A 231 26.41 -17.61 32.31
C SER A 231 27.77 -17.09 32.72
N THR A 232 27.92 -16.73 34.00
CA THR A 232 29.22 -16.48 34.59
C THR A 232 29.93 -17.82 34.60
N ALA A 233 30.76 -18.07 33.59
CA ALA A 233 31.72 -19.17 33.64
C ALA A 233 32.54 -18.97 34.88
N PRO A 234 32.77 -20.03 35.73
CA PRO A 234 33.61 -19.92 36.91
C PRO A 234 34.98 -19.44 36.45
N ALA A 235 35.50 -18.41 37.12
CA ALA A 235 36.82 -17.89 36.88
C ALA A 235 37.83 -19.05 36.98
N SER A 236 38.40 -19.43 35.85
CA SER A 236 39.52 -20.37 35.79
C SER A 236 40.69 -19.69 36.48
N THR A 237 41.08 -20.20 37.63
CA THR A 237 42.32 -19.84 38.30
C THR A 237 43.47 -20.16 37.36
N ALA A 238 44.10 -19.12 36.82
CA ALA A 238 45.33 -19.25 36.05
C ALA A 238 46.49 -19.66 36.96
N PRO A 239 47.31 -20.63 36.56
CA PRO A 239 48.63 -20.87 37.23
C PRO A 239 49.59 -19.75 36.79
N ASP A 240 50.48 -19.40 37.73
CA ASP A 240 51.55 -18.41 37.67
C ASP A 240 52.34 -18.45 36.34
N ALA A 241 52.63 -17.26 35.82
CA ALA A 241 53.51 -17.03 34.67
C ALA A 241 54.99 -17.16 35.06
N PRO A 242 55.81 -17.69 34.17
CA PRO A 242 57.24 -17.39 34.20
C PRO A 242 57.60 -16.26 33.22
N GLU A 243 58.50 -15.50 33.74
CA GLU A 243 59.30 -14.37 33.36
C GLU A 243 59.70 -14.17 31.88
N SER A 244 59.68 -12.94 31.50
CA SER A 244 60.26 -12.15 30.44
C SER A 244 61.25 -12.79 29.46
N GLY A 245 60.89 -12.73 28.16
CA GLY A 245 61.82 -12.79 27.03
C GLY A 245 61.71 -11.48 26.17
N PRO A 246 62.78 -11.08 25.44
CA PRO A 246 62.93 -9.74 24.90
C PRO A 246 62.03 -9.40 23.72
N ALA A 247 61.67 -8.14 23.66
CA ALA A 247 60.80 -7.51 22.66
C ALA A 247 61.28 -7.71 21.20
N THR A 248 60.39 -8.21 20.36
CA THR A 248 60.51 -8.28 18.90
C THR A 248 60.05 -6.94 18.29
N PRO A 249 60.72 -6.37 17.29
CA PRO A 249 60.36 -5.10 16.69
C PRO A 249 59.04 -5.19 15.88
N PRO A 250 58.29 -4.07 15.69
CA PRO A 250 56.98 -4.08 15.07
C PRO A 250 57.03 -4.51 13.60
N ALA A 251 56.20 -5.44 13.25
CA ALA A 251 56.00 -5.88 11.88
C ALA A 251 55.41 -4.77 11.03
N VAL A 252 56.07 -4.50 9.91
CA VAL A 252 55.64 -3.57 8.86
C VAL A 252 54.30 -4.11 8.26
N ALA A 253 53.26 -3.29 8.27
CA ALA A 253 52.00 -3.61 7.64
C ALA A 253 52.18 -3.81 6.11
N PRO A 254 51.60 -4.86 5.55
CA PRO A 254 51.60 -5.06 4.08
C PRO A 254 50.82 -3.94 3.40
N PRO A 255 51.21 -3.52 2.16
CA PRO A 255 50.51 -2.50 1.41
C PRO A 255 49.08 -2.90 1.12
N ALA A 256 48.16 -1.96 1.28
CA ALA A 256 46.76 -2.14 0.96
C ALA A 256 46.61 -2.56 -0.51
N VAL A 257 46.12 -3.76 -0.72
CA VAL A 257 45.71 -4.26 -2.03
C VAL A 257 44.48 -3.46 -2.45
N THR A 258 44.66 -2.58 -3.43
CA THR A 258 43.55 -1.89 -4.09
C THR A 258 42.63 -2.94 -4.69
N ALA A 259 41.41 -3.05 -4.19
CA ALA A 259 40.39 -3.91 -4.77
C ALA A 259 40.18 -3.50 -6.24
N PRO A 260 40.10 -4.43 -7.19
CA PRO A 260 39.81 -4.11 -8.55
C PRO A 260 38.42 -3.45 -8.63
N THR A 261 38.37 -2.26 -9.19
CA THR A 261 37.11 -1.58 -9.55
C THR A 261 36.32 -2.57 -10.41
N ALA A 262 35.19 -3.03 -9.92
CA ALA A 262 34.28 -3.89 -10.66
C ALA A 262 33.95 -3.16 -11.96
N ALA A 263 34.36 -3.73 -13.09
CA ALA A 263 33.95 -3.27 -14.40
C ALA A 263 32.41 -3.27 -14.40
N GLY A 264 31.79 -2.12 -14.59
CA GLY A 264 30.33 -1.98 -14.58
C GLY A 264 29.71 -2.97 -15.57
N ALA A 265 28.72 -3.72 -15.12
CA ALA A 265 27.95 -4.59 -16.02
C ALA A 265 27.49 -3.77 -17.23
N PRO A 266 27.53 -4.32 -18.45
CA PRO A 266 27.12 -3.61 -19.65
C PRO A 266 25.68 -3.10 -19.46
N ALA A 267 25.46 -1.81 -19.79
CA ALA A 267 24.14 -1.19 -19.67
C ALA A 267 23.13 -1.95 -20.53
N ASP A 268 21.96 -2.26 -19.97
CA ASP A 268 20.87 -2.90 -20.71
C ASP A 268 20.37 -1.97 -21.83
N THR A 269 20.40 -2.46 -23.05
CA THR A 269 19.93 -1.75 -24.25
C THR A 269 18.67 -2.38 -24.86
N ARG A 270 18.13 -3.41 -24.22
CA ARG A 270 16.96 -4.13 -24.72
C ARG A 270 15.69 -3.52 -24.16
N ALA A 271 14.70 -3.33 -25.02
CA ALA A 271 13.41 -2.82 -24.61
C ALA A 271 12.50 -3.94 -24.10
N PRO A 272 11.61 -3.65 -23.11
CA PRO A 272 10.64 -4.60 -22.59
C PRO A 272 9.77 -5.26 -23.67
N ARG A 273 9.39 -6.51 -23.45
CA ARG A 273 8.42 -7.23 -24.30
C ARG A 273 7.07 -7.25 -23.61
N LEU A 274 6.03 -6.76 -24.29
CA LEU A 274 4.68 -6.62 -23.74
C LEU A 274 3.66 -7.50 -24.46
N ALA A 275 2.72 -8.05 -23.68
CA ALA A 275 1.53 -8.70 -24.19
C ALA A 275 0.27 -8.27 -23.46
N ILE A 276 -0.84 -8.12 -24.19
CA ILE A 276 -2.18 -7.90 -23.63
C ILE A 276 -2.92 -9.22 -23.70
N ALA A 277 -3.28 -9.79 -22.56
CA ALA A 277 -3.91 -11.10 -22.49
C ALA A 277 -5.43 -11.03 -22.68
N GLY A 278 -5.99 -12.05 -23.35
CA GLY A 278 -7.44 -12.19 -23.53
C GLY A 278 -8.06 -11.25 -24.54
N LEU A 279 -7.31 -10.34 -25.15
CA LEU A 279 -7.79 -9.44 -26.19
C LEU A 279 -7.05 -9.68 -27.50
N ARG A 280 -7.81 -10.00 -28.53
CA ARG A 280 -7.26 -10.08 -29.91
C ARG A 280 -7.59 -8.80 -30.67
N SER A 281 -6.65 -8.30 -31.43
CA SER A 281 -6.90 -7.13 -32.28
C SER A 281 -8.02 -7.43 -33.28
N ARG A 282 -8.93 -6.46 -33.48
CA ARG A 282 -10.16 -6.55 -34.28
C ARG A 282 -11.27 -7.42 -33.67
N ALA A 283 -11.12 -7.93 -32.45
CA ALA A 283 -12.20 -8.64 -31.76
C ALA A 283 -13.44 -7.74 -31.59
N VAL A 284 -14.61 -8.35 -31.72
CA VAL A 284 -15.91 -7.71 -31.50
C VAL A 284 -16.59 -8.33 -30.30
N PHE A 285 -17.05 -7.51 -29.40
CA PHE A 285 -17.76 -7.90 -28.18
C PHE A 285 -19.16 -7.32 -28.17
N THR A 286 -20.13 -8.10 -27.71
CA THR A 286 -21.42 -7.54 -27.30
C THR A 286 -21.27 -6.74 -26.01
N LEU A 287 -22.19 -5.82 -25.72
CA LEU A 287 -22.20 -5.04 -24.47
C LEU A 287 -22.11 -5.93 -23.21
N ARG A 288 -22.81 -7.07 -23.21
CA ARG A 288 -22.82 -8.01 -22.09
C ARG A 288 -21.48 -8.76 -21.91
N ARG A 289 -20.69 -8.90 -22.97
CA ARG A 289 -19.38 -9.59 -22.97
C ARG A 289 -18.21 -8.62 -23.12
N ALA A 290 -18.45 -7.31 -23.09
CA ALA A 290 -17.40 -6.31 -23.15
C ALA A 290 -16.39 -6.50 -22.00
N PRO A 291 -15.10 -6.33 -22.26
CA PRO A 291 -14.08 -6.47 -21.22
C PRO A 291 -14.33 -5.52 -20.04
N ARG A 292 -14.13 -6.03 -18.84
CA ARG A 292 -14.09 -5.25 -17.62
C ARG A 292 -12.70 -5.34 -16.97
N LEU A 293 -12.01 -6.47 -17.14
CA LEU A 293 -10.65 -6.69 -16.68
C LEU A 293 -9.70 -6.65 -17.88
N LEU A 294 -8.73 -5.76 -17.85
CA LEU A 294 -7.60 -5.69 -18.76
C LEU A 294 -6.37 -6.23 -18.04
N ARG A 295 -5.62 -7.12 -18.67
CA ARG A 295 -4.45 -7.74 -18.06
C ARG A 295 -3.42 -8.13 -19.12
N GLY A 296 -2.20 -8.32 -18.68
CA GLY A 296 -1.13 -8.73 -19.57
C GLY A 296 0.18 -9.03 -18.86
N THR A 297 1.22 -9.17 -19.65
CA THR A 297 2.56 -9.43 -19.15
C THR A 297 3.56 -8.47 -19.78
N VAL A 298 4.61 -8.19 -19.03
CA VAL A 298 5.81 -7.51 -19.48
C VAL A 298 7.00 -8.38 -19.07
N SER A 299 7.92 -8.61 -19.95
CA SER A 299 9.18 -9.31 -19.65
C SER A 299 10.36 -8.49 -20.12
N ASP A 300 11.35 -8.38 -19.26
CA ASP A 300 12.60 -7.69 -19.52
C ASP A 300 13.74 -8.35 -18.75
N ALA A 301 15.00 -8.10 -19.17
CA ALA A 301 16.18 -8.53 -18.44
C ALA A 301 16.45 -7.63 -17.24
N SER A 302 16.05 -6.36 -17.34
CA SER A 302 16.14 -5.37 -16.29
C SER A 302 14.80 -5.21 -15.54
N ALA A 303 14.84 -4.64 -14.35
CA ALA A 303 13.64 -4.30 -13.63
C ALA A 303 12.83 -3.23 -14.40
N LEU A 304 11.52 -3.27 -14.26
CA LEU A 304 10.62 -2.32 -14.91
C LEU A 304 10.51 -1.04 -14.08
N LYS A 305 10.68 0.10 -14.72
CA LYS A 305 10.47 1.42 -14.14
C LYS A 305 8.98 1.80 -14.13
N SER A 306 8.26 1.51 -15.21
CA SER A 306 6.81 1.77 -15.28
C SER A 306 6.12 0.87 -16.32
N VAL A 307 4.86 0.54 -16.04
CA VAL A 307 3.91 -0.01 -17.02
C VAL A 307 2.69 0.91 -17.05
N GLU A 308 2.35 1.43 -18.22
CA GLU A 308 1.29 2.41 -18.41
C GLU A 308 0.21 1.88 -19.33
N LEU A 309 -1.05 2.16 -19.02
CA LEU A 309 -2.23 1.80 -19.80
C LEU A 309 -2.92 3.05 -20.37
N SER A 310 -3.25 3.02 -21.64
CA SER A 310 -4.09 4.03 -22.30
C SER A 310 -5.29 3.37 -22.96
N ILE A 311 -6.48 3.89 -22.71
CA ILE A 311 -7.74 3.40 -23.28
C ILE A 311 -8.45 4.56 -23.97
N VAL A 312 -8.54 4.51 -25.29
CA VAL A 312 -9.23 5.50 -26.09
C VAL A 312 -10.42 4.87 -26.77
N ARG A 313 -11.57 5.50 -26.63
CA ARG A 313 -12.82 5.13 -27.29
C ARG A 313 -13.09 6.09 -28.44
N ARG A 314 -13.46 5.55 -29.61
CA ARG A 314 -13.95 6.34 -30.74
C ARG A 314 -15.41 5.96 -31.06
N ARG A 315 -16.28 6.94 -31.12
CA ARG A 315 -17.69 6.77 -31.47
C ARG A 315 -18.16 7.99 -32.28
N ALA A 316 -18.83 7.76 -33.42
CA ALA A 316 -19.37 8.82 -34.29
C ALA A 316 -18.37 9.95 -34.58
N GLY A 317 -17.12 9.60 -34.89
CA GLY A 317 -16.06 10.60 -35.17
C GLY A 317 -15.41 11.25 -33.97
N ALA A 318 -16.03 11.19 -32.77
CA ALA A 318 -15.48 11.75 -31.52
C ALA A 318 -14.58 10.78 -30.84
N CYS A 319 -13.52 11.29 -30.19
CA CYS A 319 -12.60 10.53 -29.33
C CYS A 319 -12.82 10.86 -27.87
N GLN A 320 -12.73 9.84 -27.05
CA GLN A 320 -12.78 9.91 -25.60
C GLN A 320 -11.64 9.06 -25.03
N TYR A 321 -10.99 9.53 -24.00
CA TYR A 321 -9.98 8.76 -23.28
C TYR A 321 -10.48 8.38 -21.90
N TRP A 322 -10.05 7.23 -21.40
CA TRP A 322 -10.34 6.79 -20.06
C TRP A 322 -9.49 7.58 -19.06
N SER A 323 -10.14 8.19 -18.09
CA SER A 323 -9.47 8.79 -16.94
C SER A 323 -9.59 7.81 -15.77
N SER A 324 -8.47 7.23 -15.33
CA SER A 324 -8.42 6.35 -14.16
C SER A 324 -8.82 7.09 -12.89
N ARG A 325 -8.48 8.38 -12.78
CA ARG A 325 -8.84 9.22 -11.64
C ARG A 325 -10.35 9.53 -11.54
N ARG A 326 -11.03 9.71 -12.70
CA ARG A 326 -12.46 10.03 -12.75
C ARG A 326 -13.32 8.83 -13.09
N GLU A 327 -12.70 7.68 -13.30
CA GLU A 327 -13.35 6.42 -13.68
C GLU A 327 -14.39 6.55 -14.80
N ARG A 328 -14.14 7.46 -15.74
CA ARG A 328 -15.04 7.73 -16.87
C ARG A 328 -14.30 8.16 -18.12
N PHE A 329 -14.97 8.04 -19.27
CA PHE A 329 -14.48 8.54 -20.54
C PHE A 329 -14.66 10.05 -20.62
N LEU A 330 -13.58 10.78 -20.90
CA LEU A 330 -13.55 12.23 -21.11
C LEU A 330 -13.34 12.54 -22.58
N ALA A 331 -14.00 13.59 -23.09
CA ALA A 331 -13.84 14.06 -24.46
C ALA A 331 -12.39 14.53 -24.69
N LYS A 332 -11.84 14.18 -25.86
CA LYS A 332 -10.52 14.63 -26.31
C LYS A 332 -10.47 14.70 -27.84
N ARG A 333 -9.63 15.56 -28.38
CA ARG A 333 -9.33 15.58 -29.81
C ARG A 333 -8.70 14.24 -30.23
N CYS A 334 -9.05 13.74 -31.42
CA CYS A 334 -8.57 12.44 -31.92
C CYS A 334 -7.08 12.45 -32.31
N ASN A 335 -6.53 13.63 -32.55
CA ASN A 335 -5.14 13.87 -32.89
C ASN A 335 -4.38 14.38 -31.66
N GLY A 336 -3.22 13.81 -31.38
CA GLY A 336 -2.35 14.20 -30.26
C GLY A 336 -2.01 13.07 -29.31
N THR A 337 -1.18 13.39 -28.33
CA THR A 337 -0.72 12.45 -27.29
C THR A 337 -1.90 11.90 -26.51
N GLN A 338 -1.95 10.59 -26.38
CA GLN A 338 -3.01 9.90 -25.66
C GLN A 338 -2.64 9.79 -24.19
N PRO A 339 -3.52 10.24 -23.27
CA PRO A 339 -3.26 10.07 -21.85
C PRO A 339 -3.09 8.59 -21.50
N ALA A 340 -2.08 8.30 -20.72
CA ALA A 340 -1.82 7.01 -20.12
C ALA A 340 -1.79 7.16 -18.61
N PHE A 341 -2.00 6.08 -17.90
CA PHE A 341 -1.93 6.02 -16.45
C PHE A 341 -1.18 4.76 -16.02
N PRO A 342 -0.47 4.80 -14.88
CA PRO A 342 0.31 3.67 -14.42
C PRO A 342 -0.59 2.49 -13.99
N VAL A 343 -0.14 1.28 -14.27
CA VAL A 343 -0.76 0.02 -13.84
C VAL A 343 0.20 -0.89 -13.10
N GLY A 344 1.36 -0.37 -12.70
CA GLY A 344 2.37 -1.05 -11.88
C GLY A 344 3.74 -1.13 -12.54
N THR A 345 4.63 -1.93 -11.95
CA THR A 345 6.01 -2.19 -12.38
C THR A 345 6.32 -3.67 -12.46
N THR A 346 5.31 -4.52 -12.22
CA THR A 346 5.49 -5.97 -12.16
C THR A 346 5.39 -6.61 -13.53
N ALA A 347 5.99 -7.79 -13.68
CA ALA A 347 5.92 -8.59 -14.90
C ALA A 347 4.49 -8.98 -15.31
N ARG A 348 3.54 -8.94 -14.38
CA ARG A 348 2.11 -9.13 -14.65
C ARG A 348 1.36 -7.89 -14.22
N TRP A 349 0.59 -7.30 -15.12
CA TRP A 349 -0.24 -6.14 -14.85
C TRP A 349 -1.72 -6.48 -15.06
N SER A 350 -2.57 -5.82 -14.31
CA SER A 350 -4.02 -5.89 -14.48
C SER A 350 -4.67 -4.54 -14.14
N TYR A 351 -5.77 -4.25 -14.80
CA TYR A 351 -6.59 -3.08 -14.50
C TYR A 351 -8.07 -3.45 -14.64
N GLN A 352 -8.81 -3.28 -13.58
CA GLN A 352 -10.24 -3.53 -13.55
C GLN A 352 -11.00 -2.22 -13.76
N LEU A 353 -11.84 -2.19 -14.78
CA LEU A 353 -12.76 -1.10 -15.02
C LEU A 353 -13.96 -1.19 -14.06
N PRO A 354 -14.49 -0.09 -13.54
CA PRO A 354 -15.67 -0.10 -12.66
C PRO A 354 -16.90 -0.65 -13.36
N ALA A 355 -16.99 -0.46 -14.68
CA ALA A 355 -18.05 -1.01 -15.50
C ALA A 355 -17.49 -1.62 -16.81
N ARG A 356 -18.32 -2.39 -17.51
CA ARG A 356 -17.94 -2.89 -18.85
C ARG A 356 -17.81 -1.74 -19.84
N LEU A 357 -16.93 -1.91 -20.82
CA LEU A 357 -16.73 -0.93 -21.88
C LEU A 357 -18.05 -0.70 -22.66
N PRO A 358 -18.55 0.54 -22.75
CA PRO A 358 -19.75 0.85 -23.51
C PRO A 358 -19.51 0.76 -25.04
N ALA A 359 -20.56 0.82 -25.84
CA ALA A 359 -20.46 0.68 -27.30
C ALA A 359 -19.46 1.67 -27.93
N GLY A 360 -18.58 1.18 -28.81
CA GLY A 360 -17.55 1.99 -29.47
C GLY A 360 -16.39 1.18 -30.00
N ARG A 361 -15.47 1.84 -30.69
CA ARG A 361 -14.19 1.29 -31.12
C ARG A 361 -13.11 1.73 -30.11
N TYR A 362 -12.36 0.78 -29.59
CA TYR A 362 -11.37 1.01 -28.56
C TYR A 362 -9.96 0.78 -29.06
N TYR A 363 -9.07 1.67 -28.66
CA TYR A 363 -7.63 1.58 -28.83
C TYR A 363 -7.04 1.42 -27.44
N ILE A 364 -6.60 0.22 -27.10
CA ILE A 364 -6.02 -0.10 -25.79
C ILE A 364 -4.53 -0.28 -26.03
N ARG A 365 -3.71 0.57 -25.40
CA ARG A 365 -2.26 0.56 -25.52
C ARG A 365 -1.65 0.35 -24.15
N VAL A 366 -0.64 -0.51 -24.09
CA VAL A 366 0.24 -0.67 -22.92
C VAL A 366 1.63 -0.28 -23.35
N ALA A 367 2.31 0.51 -22.54
CA ALA A 367 3.70 0.88 -22.70
C ALA A 367 4.47 0.51 -21.43
N ALA A 368 5.74 0.15 -21.55
CA ALA A 368 6.62 -0.09 -20.42
C ALA A 368 7.96 0.61 -20.63
N VAL A 369 8.57 0.98 -19.54
CA VAL A 369 9.93 1.54 -19.46
C VAL A 369 10.68 0.72 -18.43
N ASP A 370 11.90 0.30 -18.72
CA ASP A 370 12.81 -0.33 -17.77
C ASP A 370 13.64 0.71 -16.98
N ILE A 371 14.41 0.24 -16.01
CA ILE A 371 15.29 1.13 -15.22
C ILE A 371 16.46 1.71 -16.04
N ALA A 372 16.83 1.06 -17.15
CA ALA A 372 17.85 1.56 -18.08
C ALA A 372 17.31 2.64 -19.04
N GLY A 373 15.96 2.87 -19.03
CA GLY A 373 15.29 3.88 -19.86
C GLY A 373 14.81 3.36 -21.21
N ASN A 374 14.98 2.06 -21.54
CA ASN A 374 14.47 1.51 -22.78
C ASN A 374 12.95 1.41 -22.72
N ARG A 375 12.29 1.66 -23.86
CA ARG A 375 10.83 1.76 -23.94
C ARG A 375 10.24 0.84 -25.01
N ALA A 376 9.13 0.22 -24.68
CA ALA A 376 8.33 -0.51 -25.65
C ALA A 376 6.84 -0.29 -25.43
N GLY A 377 6.03 -0.64 -26.43
CA GLY A 377 4.58 -0.53 -26.32
C GLY A 377 3.88 -1.50 -27.27
N THR A 378 2.73 -1.98 -26.85
CA THR A 378 1.83 -2.79 -27.67
C THR A 378 0.42 -2.20 -27.67
N ARG A 379 -0.36 -2.52 -28.72
CA ARG A 379 -1.70 -2.00 -28.88
C ARG A 379 -2.65 -3.06 -29.43
N VAL A 380 -3.85 -3.12 -28.88
CA VAL A 380 -4.97 -3.86 -29.47
C VAL A 380 -6.10 -2.90 -29.82
N VAL A 381 -6.83 -3.23 -30.88
CA VAL A 381 -8.02 -2.50 -31.29
C VAL A 381 -9.20 -3.45 -31.24
N ILE A 382 -10.23 -3.10 -30.45
CA ILE A 382 -11.45 -3.90 -30.32
C ILE A 382 -12.69 -3.06 -30.62
N ARG A 383 -13.80 -3.71 -30.86
CA ARG A 383 -15.12 -3.08 -31.02
C ARG A 383 -16.09 -3.67 -29.99
N VAL A 384 -16.91 -2.81 -29.40
CA VAL A 384 -18.03 -3.17 -28.54
C VAL A 384 -19.29 -2.59 -29.15
N GLY A 385 -20.32 -3.40 -29.31
CA GLY A 385 -21.59 -2.96 -29.91
C GLY A 385 -22.62 -4.05 -29.99
#